data_a75d0102d18a7d39b91fd9ee124a7361
#
_entry.id   a75d0102d18a7d39b91fd9ee124a7361
#
_cell.length_a   1.000
_cell.length_b   1.000
_cell.length_c   1.000
_cell.angle_alpha   90.00
_cell.angle_beta   90.00
_cell.angle_gamma   90.00
#
_symmetry.space_group_name_H-M   'P 1'
#
loop_
_entity.id
_entity.type
_entity.pdbx_description
1 polymer ?
#
loop_
_entity_poly.entity_id
_entity_poly.type
_entity_poly.pdbx_seq_one_letter_code
_entity_poly.pdbx_strand_id
1 'polypeptide(L)' 'PLNGLQFWIQGQHSPANASQQDLNSRNQVIVIRQDGWRIHYQDFTPARPNAAPLPRVLDLTYQKLRIRLVVDDWKVQ' A
#
# COMPACT_ATOMS: atom_id res chain seq x y z
N PRO A 1 0.78 -9.37 13.67
CA PRO A 1 0.66 -7.94 13.38
C PRO A 1 0.46 -7.56 11.91
N LEU A 2 0.20 -8.53 11.03
CA LEU A 2 -0.11 -8.24 9.62
C LEU A 2 -1.62 -8.18 9.34
N ASN A 3 -2.41 -7.86 10.35
CA ASN A 3 -3.87 -7.84 10.22
C ASN A 3 -4.37 -6.81 9.19
N GLY A 4 -3.59 -5.76 8.93
CA GLY A 4 -3.94 -4.75 7.94
C GLY A 4 -3.55 -5.07 6.52
N LEU A 5 -2.87 -6.18 6.27
CA LEU A 5 -2.27 -6.46 4.97
C LEU A 5 -3.28 -6.44 3.82
N GLN A 6 -4.46 -6.99 4.03
CA GLN A 6 -5.51 -7.02 3.00
C GLN A 6 -5.92 -5.62 2.54
N PHE A 7 -5.78 -4.62 3.41
CA PHE A 7 -6.04 -3.22 3.06
C PHE A 7 -4.79 -2.57 2.49
N TRP A 8 -3.62 -2.78 3.13
CA TRP A 8 -2.37 -2.14 2.73
C TRP A 8 -1.96 -2.52 1.31
N ILE A 9 -2.24 -3.77 0.90
CA ILE A 9 -1.86 -4.23 -0.43
C ILE A 9 -2.60 -3.45 -1.53
N GLN A 10 -3.72 -2.83 -1.21
CA GLN A 10 -4.50 -2.00 -2.13
C GLN A 10 -4.19 -0.51 -1.98
N GLY A 11 -3.20 -0.15 -1.16
CA GLY A 11 -2.89 1.25 -0.91
C GLY A 11 -3.83 1.92 0.07
N GLN A 12 -4.53 1.15 0.91
CA GLN A 12 -5.50 1.64 1.87
C GLN A 12 -5.07 1.27 3.28
N HIS A 13 -5.40 2.14 4.26
CA HIS A 13 -5.22 1.80 5.66
C HIS A 13 -6.34 0.88 6.13
N SER A 14 -6.05 0.08 7.16
CA SER A 14 -7.09 -0.69 7.83
C SER A 14 -8.02 0.24 8.60
N PRO A 15 -9.35 0.05 8.55
CA PRO A 15 -10.26 0.88 9.32
C PRO A 15 -10.25 0.56 10.82
N ALA A 16 -9.58 -0.51 11.24
CA ALA A 16 -9.63 -0.96 12.63
C ALA A 16 -8.84 -0.08 13.58
N ASN A 17 -7.74 0.54 13.12
CA ASN A 17 -6.83 1.28 13.97
C ASN A 17 -6.43 2.60 13.34
N ALA A 18 -5.92 3.51 14.18
CA ALA A 18 -5.41 4.79 13.71
C ALA A 18 -4.22 4.60 12.78
N SER A 19 -4.12 5.47 11.80
CA SER A 19 -3.04 5.45 10.82
C SER A 19 -2.62 6.86 10.46
N GLN A 20 -1.42 6.96 9.85
CA GLN A 20 -0.92 8.19 9.24
C GLN A 20 -0.59 7.88 7.80
N GLN A 21 -0.82 8.85 6.92
CA GLN A 21 -0.58 8.68 5.49
C GLN A 21 0.20 9.86 4.96
N ASP A 22 1.13 9.59 4.06
CA ASP A 22 1.79 10.61 3.25
C ASP A 22 1.27 10.49 1.82
N LEU A 23 0.96 11.63 1.21
CA LEU A 23 0.47 11.70 -0.16
C LEU A 23 1.52 12.40 -1.03
N ASN A 24 1.57 12.04 -2.30
CA ASN A 24 2.36 12.79 -3.28
C ASN A 24 1.51 13.93 -3.89
N SER A 25 2.08 14.66 -4.85
CA SER A 25 1.40 15.78 -5.50
C SER A 25 0.17 15.39 -6.32
N ARG A 26 0.01 14.09 -6.60
CA ARG A 26 -1.14 13.56 -7.33
C ARG A 26 -2.19 12.97 -6.40
N ASN A 27 -2.08 13.23 -5.09
CA ASN A 27 -2.96 12.67 -4.06
C ASN A 27 -2.93 11.14 -3.98
N GLN A 28 -1.84 10.53 -4.42
CA GLN A 28 -1.63 9.10 -4.23
C GLN A 28 -1.00 8.87 -2.86
N VAL A 29 -1.50 7.86 -2.15
CA VAL A 29 -0.91 7.44 -0.88
C VAL A 29 0.41 6.74 -1.17
N ILE A 30 1.50 7.32 -0.71
CA ILE A 30 2.84 6.76 -0.94
C ILE A 30 3.42 6.09 0.31
N VAL A 31 2.91 6.44 1.49
CA VAL A 31 3.31 5.79 2.74
C VAL A 31 2.09 5.67 3.63
N ILE A 32 1.94 4.50 4.26
CA ILE A 32 1.02 4.30 5.38
C ILE A 32 1.84 3.87 6.58
N ARG A 33 1.57 4.49 7.74
CA ARG A 33 2.10 4.06 9.03
C ARG A 33 0.93 3.62 9.89
N GLN A 34 0.92 2.34 10.25
CA GLN A 34 -0.17 1.76 11.02
C GLN A 34 0.32 0.53 11.77
N ASP A 35 -0.07 0.39 13.03
CA ASP A 35 0.25 -0.78 13.85
C ASP A 35 1.75 -1.08 13.97
N GLY A 36 2.58 -0.03 13.92
CA GLY A 36 4.03 -0.18 13.97
C GLY A 36 4.67 -0.49 12.62
N TRP A 37 3.87 -0.72 11.60
CA TRP A 37 4.36 -0.93 10.24
C TRP A 37 4.49 0.38 9.49
N ARG A 38 5.46 0.44 8.58
CA ARG A 38 5.57 1.47 7.56
C ARG A 38 5.50 0.80 6.21
N ILE A 39 4.50 1.18 5.43
CA ILE A 39 4.29 0.63 4.09
C ILE A 39 4.58 1.73 3.08
N HIS A 40 5.59 1.52 2.24
CA HIS A 40 5.96 2.44 1.18
C HIS A 40 5.53 1.88 -0.16
N TYR A 41 4.81 2.68 -0.94
CA TYR A 41 4.22 2.29 -2.20
C TYR A 41 4.98 2.89 -3.36
N GLN A 42 5.17 2.09 -4.40
CA GLN A 42 5.89 2.49 -5.61
C GLN A 42 5.21 1.87 -6.83
N ASP A 43 5.54 2.44 -7.99
CA ASP A 43 5.21 1.85 -9.28
C ASP A 43 3.72 1.71 -9.51
N PHE A 44 3.02 2.84 -9.41
CA PHE A 44 1.56 2.89 -9.60
C PHE A 44 1.21 2.65 -11.06
N THR A 45 0.34 1.68 -11.32
CA THR A 45 -0.07 1.30 -12.65
C THR A 45 -1.56 0.98 -12.64
N PRO A 46 -2.32 1.46 -13.64
CA PRO A 46 -3.74 1.08 -13.75
C PRO A 46 -3.90 -0.42 -13.99
N ALA A 47 -4.88 -1.04 -13.32
CA ALA A 47 -5.19 -2.46 -13.53
C ALA A 47 -5.82 -2.70 -14.90
N ARG A 48 -6.46 -1.67 -15.47
CA ARG A 48 -7.07 -1.68 -16.79
C ARG A 48 -7.15 -0.24 -17.29
N PRO A 49 -7.38 -0.02 -18.60
CA PRO A 49 -7.54 1.34 -19.13
C PRO A 49 -8.61 2.13 -18.37
N ASN A 50 -8.32 3.39 -18.10
CA ASN A 50 -9.21 4.34 -17.42
C ASN A 50 -9.48 4.00 -15.93
N ALA A 51 -8.80 3.02 -15.37
CA ALA A 51 -8.87 2.74 -13.94
C ALA A 51 -7.85 3.62 -13.18
N ALA A 52 -8.12 3.87 -11.90
CA ALA A 52 -7.16 4.54 -11.04
C ALA A 52 -5.90 3.68 -10.89
N PRO A 53 -4.70 4.30 -10.86
CA PRO A 53 -3.47 3.53 -10.66
C PRO A 53 -3.45 2.83 -9.30
N LEU A 54 -2.93 1.61 -9.28
CA LEU A 54 -2.72 0.84 -8.07
C LEU A 54 -1.23 0.56 -7.89
N PRO A 55 -0.74 0.48 -6.65
CA PRO A 55 0.67 0.24 -6.41
C PRO A 55 1.05 -1.18 -6.84
N ARG A 56 2.22 -1.32 -7.43
CA ARG A 56 2.77 -2.62 -7.82
C ARG A 56 3.89 -3.08 -6.92
N VAL A 57 4.52 -2.17 -6.20
CA VAL A 57 5.62 -2.51 -5.28
C VAL A 57 5.28 -1.94 -3.92
N LEU A 58 5.34 -2.79 -2.90
CA LEU A 58 5.16 -2.42 -1.52
C LEU A 58 6.39 -2.82 -0.73
N ASP A 59 6.98 -1.87 -0.01
CA ASP A 59 8.02 -2.14 0.95
C ASP A 59 7.44 -1.97 2.35
N LEU A 60 7.35 -3.07 3.09
CA LEU A 60 6.82 -3.08 4.44
C LEU A 60 7.95 -3.23 5.44
N THR A 61 8.01 -2.33 6.40
CA THR A 61 9.02 -2.40 7.46
C THR A 61 8.36 -2.39 8.83
N TYR A 62 8.85 -3.24 9.71
CA TYR A 62 8.43 -3.32 11.10
C TYR A 62 9.66 -3.61 11.93
N GLN A 63 10.10 -2.65 12.74
CA GLN A 63 11.35 -2.77 13.49
C GLN A 63 12.51 -3.11 12.53
N LYS A 64 13.10 -4.29 12.66
CA LYS A 64 14.20 -4.74 11.79
C LYS A 64 13.74 -5.63 10.64
N LEU A 65 12.45 -5.93 10.58
CA LEU A 65 11.90 -6.78 9.53
C LEU A 65 11.57 -5.94 8.30
N ARG A 66 11.94 -6.44 7.14
CA ARG A 66 11.62 -5.82 5.85
C ARG A 66 11.05 -6.86 4.91
N ILE A 67 9.93 -6.51 4.29
CA ILE A 67 9.26 -7.37 3.31
C ILE A 67 9.01 -6.53 2.07
N ARG A 68 9.39 -7.06 0.90
CA ARG A 68 9.01 -6.45 -0.37
C ARG A 68 8.01 -7.33 -1.07
N LEU A 69 6.88 -6.75 -1.45
CA LEU A 69 5.85 -7.41 -2.25
C LEU A 69 5.81 -6.76 -3.61
N VAL A 70 5.76 -7.60 -4.64
CA VAL A 70 5.59 -7.15 -6.03
C VAL A 70 4.30 -7.75 -6.54
N VAL A 71 3.40 -6.87 -7.04
CA VAL A 71 2.13 -7.29 -7.60
C VAL A 71 2.29 -7.34 -9.12
N ASP A 72 2.30 -8.54 -9.68
CA ASP A 72 2.50 -8.70 -11.12
C ASP A 72 1.27 -8.29 -11.92
N ASP A 73 0.08 -8.53 -11.36
CA ASP A 73 -1.16 -8.24 -12.06
C ASP A 73 -2.28 -8.01 -11.03
N TRP A 74 -3.13 -7.03 -11.31
CA TRP A 74 -4.33 -6.77 -10.53
C TRP A 74 -5.53 -7.31 -11.28
N LYS A 75 -6.27 -8.23 -10.64
CA LYS A 75 -7.54 -8.73 -11.16
C LYS A 75 -8.68 -8.15 -10.34
N VAL A 76 -9.57 -7.45 -11.01
CA VAL A 76 -10.77 -6.88 -10.40
C VAL A 76 -11.92 -7.84 -10.65
N GLN A 77 -12.53 -8.27 -9.60
CA GLN A 77 -13.70 -9.17 -9.67
C GLN A 77 -14.97 -8.40 -9.39
#